data_5217732905ed57011ac0b5201fa63f88
#
_entry.id   5217732905ed57011ac0b5201fa63f88
#
_cell.length_a   1.000
_cell.length_b   1.000
_cell.length_c   1.000
_cell.angle_alpha   90.00
_cell.angle_beta   90.00
_cell.angle_gamma   90.00
#
_symmetry.space_group_name_H-M   'P 1'
#
loop_
_entity.id
_entity.type
_entity.pdbx_description
1 polymer ?
#
loop_
_entity_poly.entity_id
_entity_poly.type
_entity_poly.pdbx_seq_one_letter_code
_entity_poly.pdbx_strand_id
1 'polypeptide(L)'
;FRKKAFKKDALTISDGFISQILPEFQALLPAKAGASLKDQFLFINRDLRRANYEQIVAATRAGEKAVLWKGPFLRLPNSAPRAGFADHRTYLYEGKEIDRQDHLGVDLASLARSPVPAANSGTVVFTGAIGIYGQTVIVDHGFGLFSMYSHLSQIAVKTGDRVLFGGGFLGV
;
A
#
# COMPACT_ATOMS: atom_id res chain seq x y z
N PHE A 1 11.23 -12.75 -24.11
CA PHE A 1 10.46 -11.83 -23.25
C PHE A 1 8.99 -11.90 -23.66
N ARG A 2 8.10 -12.33 -22.75
CA ARG A 2 6.65 -12.25 -22.98
C ARG A 2 6.20 -10.82 -22.71
N LYS A 3 5.55 -10.16 -23.69
CA LYS A 3 4.82 -8.92 -23.46
C LYS A 3 3.62 -9.24 -22.54
N LYS A 4 3.63 -8.72 -21.31
CA LYS A 4 2.50 -8.82 -20.38
C LYS A 4 1.59 -7.61 -20.63
N ALA A 5 0.33 -7.84 -20.94
CA ALA A 5 -0.69 -6.80 -20.89
C ALA A 5 -1.14 -6.59 -19.45
N PHE A 6 -1.18 -5.34 -18.99
CA PHE A 6 -1.73 -4.98 -17.69
C PHE A 6 -3.19 -4.57 -17.83
N LYS A 7 -3.97 -4.85 -16.79
CA LYS A 7 -5.40 -4.52 -16.75
C LYS A 7 -5.58 -3.00 -16.79
N LYS A 8 -6.65 -2.57 -17.45
CA LYS A 8 -7.09 -1.17 -17.48
C LYS A 8 -8.47 -1.09 -16.87
N ASP A 9 -8.63 -0.34 -15.78
CA ASP A 9 -9.89 -0.15 -15.07
C ASP A 9 -10.32 1.31 -15.16
N ALA A 10 -11.59 1.54 -15.47
CA ALA A 10 -12.24 2.83 -15.34
C ALA A 10 -13.11 2.82 -14.08
N LEU A 11 -12.79 3.68 -13.13
CA LEU A 11 -13.45 3.78 -11.83
C LEU A 11 -14.28 5.06 -11.77
N THR A 12 -15.60 4.91 -11.67
CA THR A 12 -16.48 6.06 -11.48
C THR A 12 -16.49 6.48 -10.01
N ILE A 13 -16.11 7.73 -9.76
CA ILE A 13 -16.06 8.35 -8.45
C ILE A 13 -17.28 9.27 -8.32
N SER A 14 -18.10 9.02 -7.32
CA SER A 14 -19.28 9.84 -7.00
C SER A 14 -19.07 10.61 -5.70
N ASP A 15 -19.85 11.65 -5.47
CA ASP A 15 -19.88 12.39 -4.20
C ASP A 15 -20.17 11.48 -3.01
N GLY A 16 -21.07 10.51 -3.18
CA GLY A 16 -21.36 9.52 -2.14
C GLY A 16 -20.14 8.67 -1.79
N PHE A 17 -19.40 8.20 -2.79
CA PHE A 17 -18.15 7.47 -2.56
C PHE A 17 -17.11 8.34 -1.86
N ILE A 18 -16.91 9.60 -2.33
CA ILE A 18 -15.95 10.51 -1.73
C ILE A 18 -16.31 10.77 -0.27
N SER A 19 -17.58 11.09 0.02
CA SER A 19 -18.05 11.35 1.38
C SER A 19 -17.86 10.15 2.32
N GLN A 20 -17.92 8.93 1.78
CA GLN A 20 -17.71 7.70 2.56
C GLN A 20 -16.24 7.53 2.97
N ILE A 21 -15.29 7.86 2.09
CA ILE A 21 -13.86 7.66 2.37
C ILE A 21 -13.20 8.83 3.11
N LEU A 22 -13.72 10.06 2.96
CA LEU A 22 -13.12 11.28 3.53
C LEU A 22 -12.84 11.19 5.04
N PRO A 23 -13.70 10.61 5.90
CA PRO A 23 -13.43 10.52 7.34
C PRO A 23 -12.09 9.83 7.67
N GLU A 24 -11.65 8.87 6.85
CA GLU A 24 -10.39 8.17 7.05
C GLU A 24 -9.17 9.09 6.83
N PHE A 25 -9.35 10.16 6.04
CA PHE A 25 -8.29 11.09 5.67
C PHE A 25 -8.43 12.47 6.28
N GLN A 26 -9.46 12.70 7.11
CA GLN A 26 -9.79 14.03 7.65
C GLN A 26 -8.60 14.73 8.32
N ALA A 27 -7.79 14.00 9.08
CA ALA A 27 -6.61 14.53 9.77
C ALA A 27 -5.45 14.87 8.81
N LEU A 28 -5.48 14.38 7.58
CA LEU A 28 -4.44 14.55 6.57
C LEU A 28 -4.83 15.58 5.51
N LEU A 29 -6.09 16.03 5.49
CA LEU A 29 -6.55 17.04 4.57
C LEU A 29 -6.05 18.42 5.01
N PRO A 30 -5.60 19.28 4.06
CA PRO A 30 -5.28 20.66 4.38
C PRO A 30 -6.55 21.40 4.85
N ALA A 31 -6.38 22.29 5.79
CA ALA A 31 -7.46 23.12 6.36
C ALA A 31 -8.00 24.17 5.35
N LYS A 32 -8.23 23.79 4.10
CA LYS A 32 -8.90 24.64 3.09
C LYS A 32 -10.41 24.50 3.28
N ALA A 33 -10.97 25.35 4.12
CA ALA A 33 -12.41 25.55 4.13
C ALA A 33 -12.90 25.86 2.71
N GLY A 34 -13.81 25.07 2.16
CA GLY A 34 -14.44 25.31 0.87
C GLY A 34 -13.94 24.52 -0.32
N ALA A 35 -12.98 23.60 -0.16
CA ALA A 35 -12.61 22.67 -1.24
C ALA A 35 -13.78 21.74 -1.57
N SER A 36 -14.08 21.57 -2.86
CA SER A 36 -15.11 20.62 -3.31
C SER A 36 -14.73 19.18 -2.95
N LEU A 37 -15.73 18.28 -2.88
CA LEU A 37 -15.47 16.84 -2.67
C LEU A 37 -14.49 16.28 -3.72
N LYS A 38 -14.64 16.70 -4.98
CA LYS A 38 -13.71 16.36 -6.05
C LYS A 38 -12.28 16.82 -5.76
N ASP A 39 -12.09 18.06 -5.28
CA ASP A 39 -10.76 18.58 -5.00
C ASP A 39 -10.12 17.86 -3.81
N GLN A 40 -10.89 17.51 -2.78
CA GLN A 40 -10.43 16.68 -1.66
C GLN A 40 -10.02 15.29 -2.13
N PHE A 41 -10.80 14.66 -3.01
CA PHE A 41 -10.43 13.39 -3.63
C PHE A 41 -9.12 13.50 -4.42
N LEU A 42 -8.98 14.54 -5.25
CA LEU A 42 -7.77 14.76 -6.04
C LEU A 42 -6.54 15.01 -5.15
N PHE A 43 -6.68 15.72 -4.04
CA PHE A 43 -5.62 15.87 -3.06
C PHE A 43 -5.17 14.51 -2.50
N ILE A 44 -6.12 13.66 -2.09
CA ILE A 44 -5.81 12.30 -1.58
C ILE A 44 -5.12 11.47 -2.66
N ASN A 45 -5.67 11.47 -3.86
CA ASN A 45 -5.23 10.57 -4.93
C ASN A 45 -3.93 11.03 -5.63
N ARG A 46 -3.52 12.28 -5.48
CA ARG A 46 -2.31 12.88 -6.08
C ARG A 46 -1.29 13.29 -5.03
N ASP A 47 -1.63 14.32 -4.24
CA ASP A 47 -0.66 14.99 -3.37
C ASP A 47 -0.31 14.13 -2.15
N LEU A 48 -1.31 13.56 -1.49
CA LEU A 48 -1.09 12.64 -0.39
C LEU A 48 -0.38 11.36 -0.87
N ARG A 49 -0.78 10.82 -2.02
CA ARG A 49 -0.10 9.65 -2.62
C ARG A 49 1.37 9.93 -2.91
N ARG A 50 1.70 11.10 -3.45
CA ARG A 50 3.09 11.53 -3.69
C ARG A 50 3.88 11.63 -2.39
N ALA A 51 3.32 12.29 -1.37
CA ALA A 51 3.96 12.40 -0.06
C ALA A 51 4.18 11.03 0.59
N ASN A 52 3.22 10.10 0.44
CA ASN A 52 3.38 8.72 0.93
C ASN A 52 4.50 7.98 0.17
N TYR A 53 4.62 8.17 -1.14
CA TYR A 53 5.72 7.60 -1.92
C TYR A 53 7.08 8.10 -1.40
N GLU A 54 7.21 9.40 -1.11
CA GLU A 54 8.43 9.99 -0.54
C GLU A 54 8.77 9.38 0.85
N GLN A 55 7.75 9.12 1.68
CA GLN A 55 7.94 8.40 2.96
C GLN A 55 8.45 6.98 2.76
N ILE A 56 7.89 6.24 1.80
CA ILE A 56 8.33 4.89 1.45
C ILE A 56 9.78 4.91 0.95
N VAL A 57 10.12 5.82 0.04
CA VAL A 57 11.49 5.99 -0.47
C VAL A 57 12.46 6.32 0.66
N ALA A 58 12.07 7.20 1.59
CA ALA A 58 12.91 7.52 2.74
C ALA A 58 13.15 6.29 3.65
N ALA A 59 12.11 5.51 3.92
CA ALA A 59 12.20 4.30 4.74
C ALA A 59 13.04 3.18 4.08
N THR A 60 13.13 3.16 2.75
CA THR A 60 13.85 2.14 1.97
C THR A 60 15.19 2.63 1.42
N ARG A 61 15.67 3.81 1.85
CA ARG A 61 16.90 4.43 1.33
C ARG A 61 18.18 3.69 1.72
N ALA A 62 18.19 3.14 2.91
CA ALA A 62 19.31 2.38 3.45
C ALA A 62 18.83 0.96 3.73
N GLY A 63 19.49 -0.02 3.14
CA GLY A 63 19.19 -1.44 3.32
C GLY A 63 20.43 -2.23 3.61
N GLU A 64 20.24 -3.45 4.10
CA GLU A 64 21.29 -4.41 4.35
C GLU A 64 22.03 -4.77 3.04
N LYS A 65 23.36 -4.85 3.12
CA LYS A 65 24.17 -5.22 1.96
C LYS A 65 24.24 -6.73 1.73
N ALA A 66 23.84 -7.52 2.72
CA ALA A 66 23.77 -8.97 2.63
C ALA A 66 22.38 -9.41 2.20
N VAL A 67 22.28 -10.52 1.46
CA VAL A 67 20.99 -11.17 1.14
C VAL A 67 20.43 -11.81 2.41
N LEU A 68 19.25 -11.40 2.82
CA LEU A 68 18.56 -11.92 4.01
C LEU A 68 17.47 -12.94 3.68
N TRP A 69 16.96 -12.95 2.44
CA TRP A 69 15.93 -13.88 2.01
C TRP A 69 16.48 -15.25 1.65
N LYS A 70 15.61 -16.27 1.73
CA LYS A 70 15.93 -17.63 1.33
C LYS A 70 14.75 -18.26 0.60
N GLY A 71 15.00 -18.79 -0.59
CA GLY A 71 13.93 -19.39 -1.41
C GLY A 71 12.91 -18.36 -1.95
N PRO A 72 11.71 -18.79 -2.32
CA PRO A 72 10.70 -17.93 -2.92
C PRO A 72 10.01 -17.04 -1.88
N PHE A 73 9.54 -15.86 -2.32
CA PHE A 73 8.65 -15.03 -1.51
C PHE A 73 7.24 -15.65 -1.47
N LEU A 74 6.69 -15.79 -0.28
CA LEU A 74 5.37 -16.38 -0.08
C LEU A 74 4.28 -15.31 -0.18
N ARG A 75 3.18 -15.68 -0.83
CA ARG A 75 1.95 -14.91 -0.81
C ARG A 75 1.22 -15.13 0.52
N LEU A 76 0.38 -14.15 0.92
CA LEU A 76 -0.54 -14.31 2.06
C LEU A 76 -1.33 -15.62 1.93
N PRO A 77 -1.22 -16.55 2.91
CA PRO A 77 -1.95 -17.80 2.89
C PRO A 77 -3.47 -17.60 2.82
N ASN A 78 -4.17 -18.52 2.17
CA ASN A 78 -5.64 -18.53 2.07
C ASN A 78 -6.24 -17.21 1.56
N SER A 79 -5.49 -16.42 0.76
CA SER A 79 -5.94 -15.15 0.21
C SER A 79 -6.37 -15.28 -1.25
N ALA A 80 -7.38 -14.49 -1.63
CA ALA A 80 -7.84 -14.34 -2.99
C ALA A 80 -7.27 -13.06 -3.62
N PRO A 81 -6.61 -13.11 -4.80
CA PRO A 81 -6.19 -11.91 -5.51
C PRO A 81 -7.40 -11.07 -5.92
N ARG A 82 -7.34 -9.74 -5.70
CA ARG A 82 -8.38 -8.76 -6.08
C ARG A 82 -7.88 -7.80 -7.15
N ALA A 83 -6.71 -7.20 -6.95
CA ALA A 83 -6.09 -6.33 -7.93
C ALA A 83 -4.62 -6.71 -8.12
N GLY A 84 -4.13 -6.56 -9.35
CA GLY A 84 -2.77 -6.91 -9.75
C GLY A 84 -1.81 -5.74 -9.72
N PHE A 85 -0.52 -6.07 -9.77
CA PHE A 85 0.54 -5.09 -9.96
C PHE A 85 0.43 -4.47 -11.36
N ALA A 86 0.58 -3.14 -11.42
CA ALA A 86 0.52 -2.30 -12.60
C ALA A 86 -0.86 -2.30 -13.30
N ASP A 87 -1.96 -2.57 -12.57
CA ASP A 87 -3.29 -2.29 -13.08
C ASP A 87 -3.44 -0.76 -13.27
N HIS A 88 -3.72 -0.34 -14.51
CA HIS A 88 -3.89 1.08 -14.86
C HIS A 88 -5.30 1.52 -14.51
N ARG A 89 -5.43 2.47 -13.59
CA ARG A 89 -6.72 2.99 -13.11
C ARG A 89 -6.98 4.38 -13.65
N THR A 90 -8.08 4.56 -14.38
CA THR A 90 -8.61 5.85 -14.80
C THR A 90 -9.78 6.23 -13.90
N TYR A 91 -9.74 7.40 -13.29
CA TYR A 91 -10.80 7.90 -12.40
C TYR A 91 -11.70 8.85 -13.16
N LEU A 92 -13.00 8.55 -13.15
CA LEU A 92 -14.04 9.33 -13.81
C LEU A 92 -14.94 9.99 -12.77
N TYR A 93 -15.18 11.28 -12.90
CA TYR A 93 -16.13 12.02 -12.09
C TYR A 93 -17.09 12.75 -13.02
N GLU A 94 -18.41 12.55 -12.85
CA GLU A 94 -19.44 13.05 -13.76
C GLU A 94 -19.16 12.72 -15.24
N GLY A 95 -18.68 11.50 -15.49
CA GLY A 95 -18.35 11.01 -16.84
C GLY A 95 -17.06 11.57 -17.45
N LYS A 96 -16.36 12.46 -16.76
CA LYS A 96 -15.08 13.05 -17.23
C LYS A 96 -13.90 12.43 -16.48
N GLU A 97 -12.83 12.16 -17.22
CA GLU A 97 -11.57 11.75 -16.61
C GLU A 97 -11.00 12.89 -15.76
N ILE A 98 -10.68 12.58 -14.50
CA ILE A 98 -10.10 13.52 -13.54
C ILE A 98 -8.70 13.12 -13.09
N ASP A 99 -8.35 11.83 -13.14
CA ASP A 99 -7.03 11.35 -12.73
C ASP A 99 -6.70 9.97 -13.30
N ARG A 100 -5.41 9.61 -13.28
CA ARG A 100 -4.89 8.26 -13.58
C ARG A 100 -3.86 7.86 -12.55
N GLN A 101 -3.90 6.59 -12.14
CA GLN A 101 -2.91 6.01 -11.23
C GLN A 101 -2.62 4.57 -11.63
N ASP A 102 -1.40 4.13 -11.36
CA ASP A 102 -1.02 2.73 -11.47
C ASP A 102 -1.04 2.06 -10.10
N HIS A 103 -1.56 0.85 -10.04
CA HIS A 103 -1.56 0.06 -8.82
C HIS A 103 -0.18 -0.58 -8.61
N LEU A 104 0.58 -0.07 -7.65
CA LEU A 104 1.97 -0.49 -7.39
C LEU A 104 2.07 -1.66 -6.40
N GLY A 105 1.03 -2.45 -6.26
CA GLY A 105 0.97 -3.59 -5.34
C GLY A 105 0.11 -4.73 -5.86
N VAL A 106 -0.14 -5.69 -4.99
CA VAL A 106 -1.10 -6.77 -5.20
C VAL A 106 -2.08 -6.76 -4.04
N ASP A 107 -3.38 -6.63 -4.34
CA ASP A 107 -4.42 -6.70 -3.31
C ASP A 107 -4.80 -8.16 -3.09
N LEU A 108 -4.66 -8.60 -1.85
CA LEU A 108 -4.96 -9.95 -1.38
C LEU A 108 -6.07 -9.88 -0.32
N ALA A 109 -7.25 -10.37 -0.67
CA ALA A 109 -8.37 -10.44 0.28
C ALA A 109 -8.28 -11.72 1.11
N SER A 110 -8.44 -11.59 2.42
CA SER A 110 -8.54 -12.69 3.37
C SER A 110 -9.66 -12.41 4.37
N LEU A 111 -9.82 -13.29 5.37
CA LEU A 111 -10.77 -13.06 6.45
C LEU A 111 -10.31 -11.88 7.33
N ALA A 112 -11.25 -11.19 7.95
CA ALA A 112 -10.94 -10.12 8.89
C ALA A 112 -10.01 -10.64 10.01
N ARG A 113 -8.98 -9.85 10.34
CA ARG A 113 -7.96 -10.19 11.34
C ARG A 113 -7.16 -11.46 11.03
N SER A 114 -7.05 -11.82 9.74
CA SER A 114 -6.14 -12.91 9.35
C SER A 114 -4.69 -12.51 9.64
N PRO A 115 -3.89 -13.40 10.25
CA PRO A 115 -2.47 -13.15 10.44
C PRO A 115 -1.74 -12.90 9.12
N VAL A 116 -0.93 -11.86 9.07
CA VAL A 116 -0.12 -11.49 7.91
C VAL A 116 1.34 -11.86 8.19
N PRO A 117 1.84 -13.01 7.69
CA PRO A 117 3.23 -13.40 7.85
C PRO A 117 4.15 -12.60 6.93
N ALA A 118 5.41 -12.46 7.33
CA ALA A 118 6.45 -11.96 6.43
C ALA A 118 6.60 -12.90 5.22
N ALA A 119 6.64 -12.34 4.02
CA ALA A 119 6.79 -13.10 2.78
C ALA A 119 8.14 -13.82 2.69
N ASN A 120 9.16 -13.31 3.37
CA ASN A 120 10.47 -13.92 3.54
C ASN A 120 11.21 -13.31 4.74
N SER A 121 12.39 -13.85 5.06
CA SER A 121 13.24 -13.34 6.15
C SER A 121 13.78 -11.97 5.83
N GLY A 122 13.92 -11.14 6.86
CA GLY A 122 14.42 -9.78 6.73
C GLY A 122 14.45 -9.03 8.07
N THR A 123 14.69 -7.73 7.98
CA THR A 123 14.65 -6.79 9.12
C THR A 123 13.55 -5.77 8.90
N VAL A 124 12.72 -5.52 9.90
CA VAL A 124 11.69 -4.49 9.84
C VAL A 124 12.36 -3.11 9.85
N VAL A 125 12.14 -2.33 8.80
CA VAL A 125 12.74 -0.97 8.68
C VAL A 125 11.74 0.14 8.92
N PHE A 126 10.43 -0.17 8.86
CA PHE A 126 9.38 0.80 9.14
C PHE A 126 8.14 0.11 9.74
N THR A 127 7.53 0.78 10.71
CA THR A 127 6.20 0.45 11.26
C THR A 127 5.43 1.73 11.54
N GLY A 128 4.17 1.83 11.10
CA GLY A 128 3.33 2.99 11.37
C GLY A 128 2.34 3.29 10.24
N ALA A 129 1.64 4.42 10.34
CA ALA A 129 0.69 4.84 9.32
C ALA A 129 1.39 5.58 8.17
N ILE A 130 1.04 5.20 6.94
CA ILE A 130 1.43 5.91 5.71
C ILE A 130 0.14 6.27 4.95
N GLY A 131 -0.44 7.41 5.24
CA GLY A 131 -1.58 8.01 4.54
C GLY A 131 -2.57 7.00 3.93
N ILE A 132 -2.61 6.92 2.59
CA ILE A 132 -3.52 6.03 1.87
C ILE A 132 -3.26 4.53 2.09
N TYR A 133 -2.10 4.14 2.60
CA TYR A 133 -1.74 2.75 2.87
C TYR A 133 -2.12 2.29 4.28
N GLY A 134 -2.60 3.21 5.15
CA GLY A 134 -2.96 2.87 6.53
C GLY A 134 -1.79 2.34 7.34
N GLN A 135 -2.06 1.49 8.32
CA GLN A 135 -1.03 0.83 9.12
C GLN A 135 -0.16 -0.06 8.22
N THR A 136 1.13 0.22 8.24
CA THR A 136 2.09 -0.33 7.27
C THR A 136 3.32 -0.86 7.98
N VAL A 137 3.85 -1.98 7.50
CA VAL A 137 5.16 -2.55 7.85
C VAL A 137 5.99 -2.65 6.59
N ILE A 138 7.26 -2.23 6.64
CA ILE A 138 8.23 -2.44 5.56
C ILE A 138 9.36 -3.31 6.09
N VAL A 139 9.68 -4.37 5.35
CA VAL A 139 10.75 -5.33 5.65
C VAL A 139 11.85 -5.22 4.60
N ASP A 140 13.06 -4.99 5.05
CA ASP A 140 14.28 -5.06 4.25
C ASP A 140 14.75 -6.52 4.18
N HIS A 141 14.86 -7.04 2.97
CA HIS A 141 15.37 -8.39 2.71
C HIS A 141 16.86 -8.37 2.30
N GLY A 142 17.46 -7.20 2.29
CA GLY A 142 18.83 -6.98 1.86
C GLY A 142 18.97 -6.75 0.36
N PHE A 143 20.13 -6.26 -0.02
CA PHE A 143 20.47 -6.00 -1.43
C PHE A 143 19.52 -5.04 -2.17
N GLY A 144 18.88 -4.12 -1.44
CA GLY A 144 17.91 -3.17 -1.99
C GLY A 144 16.52 -3.76 -2.28
N LEU A 145 16.22 -4.98 -1.80
CA LEU A 145 14.92 -5.60 -1.94
C LEU A 145 14.10 -5.41 -0.65
N PHE A 146 12.92 -4.81 -0.81
CA PHE A 146 11.99 -4.57 0.29
C PHE A 146 10.62 -5.15 -0.02
N SER A 147 9.89 -5.57 1.01
CA SER A 147 8.45 -5.84 0.91
C SER A 147 7.66 -4.91 1.83
N MET A 148 6.49 -4.48 1.37
CA MET A 148 5.59 -3.59 2.10
C MET A 148 4.24 -4.29 2.31
N TYR A 149 3.74 -4.20 3.54
CA TYR A 149 2.47 -4.77 3.99
C TYR A 149 1.61 -3.64 4.51
N SER A 150 0.50 -3.38 3.86
CA SER A 150 -0.36 -2.23 4.09
C SER A 150 -1.76 -2.64 4.48
N HIS A 151 -2.57 -1.65 4.95
CA HIS A 151 -3.95 -1.85 5.39
C HIS A 151 -4.08 -2.83 6.56
N LEU A 152 -3.04 -2.91 7.41
CA LEU A 152 -3.08 -3.71 8.62
C LEU A 152 -4.03 -3.05 9.64
N SER A 153 -4.83 -3.85 10.33
CA SER A 153 -5.65 -3.36 11.45
C SER A 153 -4.83 -3.24 12.74
N GLN A 154 -3.76 -4.04 12.86
CA GLN A 154 -2.83 -4.01 13.99
C GLN A 154 -1.43 -4.42 13.53
N ILE A 155 -0.40 -3.73 14.00
CA ILE A 155 1.01 -4.08 13.80
C ILE A 155 1.50 -4.88 15.00
N ALA A 156 2.16 -6.02 14.76
CA ALA A 156 2.65 -6.94 15.78
C ALA A 156 4.19 -6.91 15.95
N VAL A 157 4.88 -6.09 15.17
CA VAL A 157 6.35 -5.96 15.17
C VAL A 157 6.75 -4.50 15.34
N LYS A 158 8.02 -4.26 15.61
CA LYS A 158 8.62 -2.91 15.67
C LYS A 158 9.82 -2.80 14.73
N THR A 159 10.17 -1.58 14.38
CA THR A 159 11.41 -1.30 13.63
C THR A 159 12.63 -1.88 14.34
N GLY A 160 13.47 -2.57 13.58
CA GLY A 160 14.65 -3.31 14.06
C GLY A 160 14.40 -4.79 14.33
N ASP A 161 13.15 -5.25 14.39
CA ASP A 161 12.86 -6.68 14.59
C ASP A 161 13.32 -7.50 13.39
N ARG A 162 13.88 -8.67 13.66
CA ARG A 162 14.14 -9.67 12.63
C ARG A 162 12.94 -10.57 12.45
N VAL A 163 12.52 -10.73 11.20
CA VAL A 163 11.44 -11.64 10.80
C VAL A 163 12.02 -12.81 10.01
N LEU A 164 11.45 -13.99 10.22
CA LEU A 164 11.89 -15.22 9.57
C LEU A 164 10.85 -15.67 8.56
N PHE A 165 11.33 -16.37 7.52
CA PHE A 165 10.50 -17.03 6.52
C PHE A 165 9.44 -17.93 7.19
N GLY A 166 8.18 -17.65 6.95
CA GLY A 166 7.05 -18.44 7.48
C GLY A 166 6.81 -18.39 8.99
N GLY A 167 7.58 -17.58 9.75
CA GLY A 167 7.52 -17.58 11.22
C GLY A 167 7.25 -16.24 11.89
N GLY A 168 7.30 -15.13 11.17
CA GLY A 168 7.07 -13.80 11.74
C GLY A 168 5.72 -13.24 11.33
N PHE A 169 4.78 -13.04 12.26
CA PHE A 169 3.56 -12.30 12.00
C PHE A 169 3.86 -10.79 12.09
N LEU A 170 3.55 -10.06 11.03
CA LEU A 170 3.74 -8.62 10.95
C LEU A 170 2.56 -7.86 11.55
N GLY A 171 1.39 -8.49 11.56
CA GLY A 171 0.15 -7.90 12.00
C GLY A 171 -1.08 -8.68 11.52
N VAL A 172 -2.22 -8.06 11.61
CA VAL A 172 -3.52 -8.57 11.14
C VAL A 172 -4.27 -7.47 10.42
#